data_716259a33d8dc34e36d51bafb4a89029
#
_entry.id   716259a33d8dc34e36d51bafb4a89029
#
_cell.length_a   1.000
_cell.length_b   1.000
_cell.length_c   1.000
_cell.angle_alpha   90.00
_cell.angle_beta   90.00
_cell.angle_gamma   90.00
#
_symmetry.space_group_name_H-M   'P 1'
#
loop_
_entity.id
_entity.type
_entity.pdbx_description
1 polymer ?
#
loop_
_entity_poly.entity_id
_entity_poly.type
_entity_poly.pdbx_seq_one_letter_code
_entity_poly.pdbx_strand_id
1 'polypeptide(L)'
;REKSSMFMPAFSISVPRASYISEAFARFSKKFSGAKELEMFYKETNSMRAIKNILEEDYKLGVVRYSENYDKYYKAMLEEKGLVYELIAEFRYMLLVSQNSPLAKKDSIGYGDLGGYIEIAHADPYVPSLPFSEVKKEELPDVNRRIFIFERGSQFDLLSLDPETFMWVSPLPERLLELHGLVQKPFSESQKTYKDVMIYRRDYKLSELDKAFISELCQVKREVFGGKNR
;
A
#
# COMPACT_ATOMS: atom_id res chain seq x y z
N ARG A 1 -31.50 -11.21 -34.83
CA ARG A 1 -31.40 -11.07 -33.34
C ARG A 1 -29.95 -10.84 -33.01
N GLU A 2 -29.51 -9.57 -33.00
CA GLU A 2 -28.22 -9.16 -32.49
C GLU A 2 -28.19 -9.50 -31.01
N LYS A 3 -27.30 -10.40 -30.61
CA LYS A 3 -26.90 -10.54 -29.22
C LYS A 3 -26.15 -9.25 -28.89
N SER A 4 -26.84 -8.30 -28.28
CA SER A 4 -26.22 -7.26 -27.52
C SER A 4 -25.28 -7.97 -26.56
N SER A 5 -23.99 -7.91 -26.80
CA SER A 5 -22.99 -8.32 -25.82
C SER A 5 -23.12 -7.31 -24.68
N MET A 6 -23.82 -7.74 -23.64
CA MET A 6 -23.95 -7.00 -22.41
C MET A 6 -22.54 -6.87 -21.84
N PHE A 7 -21.95 -5.68 -21.99
CA PHE A 7 -20.60 -5.40 -21.50
C PHE A 7 -20.65 -5.41 -19.99
N MET A 8 -20.25 -6.52 -19.38
CA MET A 8 -20.11 -6.59 -17.92
C MET A 8 -18.93 -5.69 -17.52
N PRO A 9 -19.15 -4.67 -16.67
CA PRO A 9 -18.04 -3.86 -16.14
C PRO A 9 -17.05 -4.78 -15.40
N ALA A 10 -15.83 -4.86 -15.89
CA ALA A 10 -14.77 -5.65 -15.29
C ALA A 10 -13.58 -4.76 -14.96
N PHE A 11 -13.05 -4.93 -13.77
CA PHE A 11 -11.89 -4.21 -13.26
C PHE A 11 -10.99 -5.16 -12.48
N SER A 12 -9.67 -5.07 -12.68
CA SER A 12 -8.73 -5.89 -11.94
C SER A 12 -7.47 -5.11 -11.62
N ILE A 13 -7.05 -5.17 -10.36
CA ILE A 13 -5.82 -4.52 -9.91
C ILE A 13 -5.13 -5.34 -8.82
N SER A 14 -3.81 -5.35 -8.89
CA SER A 14 -2.92 -5.97 -7.90
C SER A 14 -2.08 -4.88 -7.26
N VAL A 15 -2.13 -4.74 -5.93
CA VAL A 15 -1.62 -3.57 -5.20
C VAL A 15 -0.80 -3.97 -3.97
N PRO A 16 0.07 -3.08 -3.47
CA PRO A 16 0.68 -3.28 -2.16
C PRO A 16 -0.36 -3.16 -1.03
N ARG A 17 0.03 -3.57 0.17
CA ARG A 17 -0.81 -3.45 1.37
C ARG A 17 -0.81 -2.01 1.86
N ALA A 18 -1.59 -1.17 1.19
CA ALA A 18 -1.65 0.26 1.40
C ALA A 18 -3.09 0.72 1.63
N SER A 19 -3.36 1.28 2.80
CA SER A 19 -4.72 1.68 3.18
C SER A 19 -5.27 2.84 2.33
N TYR A 20 -4.42 3.74 1.83
CA TYR A 20 -4.91 4.80 0.95
C TYR A 20 -5.39 4.26 -0.40
N ILE A 21 -4.76 3.21 -0.91
CA ILE A 21 -5.18 2.54 -2.16
C ILE A 21 -6.49 1.78 -1.93
N SER A 22 -6.60 1.08 -0.81
CA SER A 22 -7.82 0.40 -0.39
C SER A 22 -9.00 1.37 -0.24
N GLU A 23 -8.79 2.54 0.34
CA GLU A 23 -9.79 3.61 0.44
C GLU A 23 -10.22 4.09 -0.95
N ALA A 24 -9.29 4.29 -1.85
CA ALA A 24 -9.58 4.68 -3.22
C ALA A 24 -10.44 3.62 -3.93
N PHE A 25 -10.11 2.36 -3.76
CA PHE A 25 -10.88 1.26 -4.32
C PHE A 25 -12.30 1.19 -3.74
N ALA A 26 -12.44 1.37 -2.44
CA ALA A 26 -13.75 1.38 -1.77
C ALA A 26 -14.64 2.52 -2.29
N ARG A 27 -14.10 3.73 -2.42
CA ARG A 27 -14.83 4.88 -2.99
C ARG A 27 -15.19 4.65 -4.46
N PHE A 28 -14.26 4.11 -5.22
CA PHE A 28 -14.46 3.75 -6.62
C PHE A 28 -15.59 2.73 -6.77
N SER A 29 -15.53 1.63 -6.05
CA SER A 29 -16.52 0.56 -6.12
C SER A 29 -17.93 1.04 -5.74
N LYS A 30 -18.04 1.93 -4.77
CA LYS A 30 -19.30 2.52 -4.33
C LYS A 30 -20.05 3.22 -5.47
N LYS A 31 -19.34 3.83 -6.41
CA LYS A 31 -19.94 4.52 -7.57
C LYS A 31 -20.70 3.57 -8.50
N PHE A 32 -20.42 2.29 -8.42
CA PHE A 32 -21.02 1.25 -9.25
C PHE A 32 -21.97 0.33 -8.48
N SER A 33 -22.32 0.70 -7.24
CA SER A 33 -23.22 -0.12 -6.39
C SER A 33 -24.62 -0.34 -6.97
N GLY A 34 -25.04 0.52 -7.90
CA GLY A 34 -26.31 0.37 -8.62
C GLY A 34 -26.22 -0.43 -9.93
N ALA A 35 -25.07 -0.93 -10.30
CA ALA A 35 -24.89 -1.73 -11.50
C ALA A 35 -25.58 -3.09 -11.37
N LYS A 36 -26.23 -3.55 -12.44
CA LYS A 36 -26.89 -4.87 -12.45
C LYS A 36 -25.88 -6.01 -12.41
N GLU A 37 -24.76 -5.84 -13.10
CA GLU A 37 -23.67 -6.80 -13.15
C GLU A 37 -22.37 -6.04 -12.90
N LEU A 38 -21.53 -6.60 -12.03
CA LEU A 38 -20.27 -6.02 -11.66
C LEU A 38 -19.28 -7.11 -11.25
N GLU A 39 -18.09 -7.07 -11.81
CA GLU A 39 -17.03 -7.98 -11.41
C GLU A 39 -15.74 -7.18 -11.25
N MET A 40 -15.20 -7.17 -10.04
CA MET A 40 -13.97 -6.46 -9.68
C MET A 40 -13.04 -7.37 -8.89
N PHE A 41 -11.78 -7.37 -9.28
CA PHE A 41 -10.72 -8.12 -8.60
C PHE A 41 -9.73 -7.14 -8.00
N TYR A 42 -9.61 -7.19 -6.69
CA TYR A 42 -8.67 -6.39 -5.92
C TYR A 42 -7.79 -7.31 -5.09
N LYS A 43 -6.49 -7.34 -5.38
CA LYS A 43 -5.54 -8.24 -4.74
C LYS A 43 -4.38 -7.47 -4.12
N GLU A 44 -4.23 -7.58 -2.82
CA GLU A 44 -3.08 -7.04 -2.11
C GLU A 44 -1.95 -8.06 -2.08
N THR A 45 -0.75 -7.65 -2.48
CA THR A 45 0.41 -8.53 -2.60
C THR A 45 1.72 -7.73 -2.65
N ASN A 46 2.85 -8.42 -2.85
CA ASN A 46 4.14 -7.77 -3.06
C ASN A 46 4.35 -7.32 -4.52
N SER A 47 5.37 -6.49 -4.74
CA SER A 47 5.64 -5.88 -6.04
C SER A 47 5.96 -6.90 -7.13
N MET A 48 6.75 -7.91 -6.83
CA MET A 48 7.10 -8.94 -7.80
C MET A 48 5.90 -9.79 -8.18
N ARG A 49 5.02 -10.09 -7.23
CA ARG A 49 3.76 -10.80 -7.50
C ARG A 49 2.79 -9.94 -8.30
N ALA A 50 2.72 -8.63 -8.04
CA ALA A 50 1.90 -7.71 -8.83
C ALA A 50 2.31 -7.70 -10.30
N ILE A 51 3.62 -7.67 -10.57
CA ILE A 51 4.16 -7.76 -11.94
C ILE A 51 3.75 -9.10 -12.58
N LYS A 52 3.93 -10.20 -11.87
CA LYS A 52 3.57 -11.54 -12.35
C LYS A 52 2.07 -11.66 -12.63
N ASN A 53 1.22 -11.09 -11.78
CA ASN A 53 -0.22 -11.10 -11.96
C ASN A 53 -0.64 -10.39 -13.26
N ILE A 54 0.03 -9.32 -13.65
CA ILE A 54 -0.23 -8.64 -14.93
C ILE A 54 0.25 -9.50 -16.10
N LEU A 55 1.43 -10.09 -15.99
CA LEU A 55 2.04 -10.82 -17.10
C LEU A 55 1.41 -12.20 -17.32
N GLU A 56 0.94 -12.87 -16.28
CA GLU A 56 0.53 -14.28 -16.32
C GLU A 56 -0.92 -14.54 -15.88
N GLU A 57 -1.52 -13.67 -15.02
CA GLU A 57 -2.79 -13.94 -14.35
C GLU A 57 -3.96 -13.05 -14.82
N ASP A 58 -3.78 -12.34 -15.91
CA ASP A 58 -4.80 -11.48 -16.54
C ASP A 58 -5.29 -10.28 -15.70
N TYR A 59 -4.50 -9.83 -14.72
CA TYR A 59 -4.71 -8.54 -14.10
C TYR A 59 -4.33 -7.41 -15.05
N LYS A 60 -5.19 -6.39 -15.16
CA LYS A 60 -4.97 -5.28 -16.10
C LYS A 60 -4.08 -4.19 -15.52
N LEU A 61 -4.29 -3.87 -14.25
CA LEU A 61 -3.51 -2.85 -13.54
C LEU A 61 -2.72 -3.48 -12.39
N GLY A 62 -1.64 -2.82 -12.03
CA GLY A 62 -0.90 -3.13 -10.82
C GLY A 62 -0.30 -1.87 -10.21
N VAL A 63 0.07 -1.96 -8.95
CA VAL A 63 0.89 -0.97 -8.27
C VAL A 63 2.07 -1.69 -7.66
N VAL A 64 3.26 -1.20 -7.94
CA VAL A 64 4.50 -1.68 -7.33
C VAL A 64 5.02 -0.64 -6.35
N ARG A 65 5.52 -1.11 -5.23
CA ARG A 65 6.12 -0.29 -4.18
C ARG A 65 7.58 -0.66 -4.01
N TYR A 66 8.45 0.32 -4.04
CA TYR A 66 9.88 0.10 -3.84
C TYR A 66 10.56 1.33 -3.23
N SER A 67 11.71 1.08 -2.58
CA SER A 67 12.58 2.16 -2.13
C SER A 67 13.19 2.89 -3.32
N GLU A 68 13.32 4.22 -3.23
CA GLU A 68 13.95 5.06 -4.25
C GLU A 68 15.33 4.56 -4.69
N ASN A 69 16.06 3.89 -3.80
CA ASN A 69 17.35 3.28 -4.12
C ASN A 69 17.29 2.25 -5.25
N TYR A 70 16.10 1.65 -5.46
CA TYR A 70 15.85 0.65 -6.51
C TYR A 70 15.12 1.22 -7.73
N ASP A 71 15.00 2.53 -7.84
CA ASP A 71 14.23 3.17 -8.93
C ASP A 71 14.73 2.77 -10.32
N LYS A 72 16.04 2.85 -10.52
CA LYS A 72 16.65 2.44 -11.82
C LYS A 72 16.43 0.97 -12.12
N TYR A 73 16.57 0.11 -11.11
CA TYR A 73 16.38 -1.33 -11.25
C TYR A 73 14.95 -1.66 -11.67
N TYR A 74 13.95 -1.09 -10.98
CA TYR A 74 12.54 -1.34 -11.29
C TYR A 74 12.15 -0.77 -12.66
N LYS A 75 12.59 0.43 -12.99
CA LYS A 75 12.30 1.04 -14.30
C LYS A 75 12.86 0.20 -15.44
N ALA A 76 14.11 -0.23 -15.35
CA ALA A 76 14.73 -1.08 -16.36
C ALA A 76 14.01 -2.43 -16.50
N MET A 77 13.66 -3.06 -15.38
CA MET A 77 12.94 -4.34 -15.37
C MET A 77 11.55 -4.21 -15.98
N LEU A 78 10.79 -3.16 -15.61
CA LEU A 78 9.45 -2.91 -16.13
C LEU A 78 9.47 -2.65 -17.63
N GLU A 79 10.42 -1.86 -18.13
CA GLU A 79 10.61 -1.60 -19.56
C GLU A 79 10.93 -2.87 -20.32
N GLU A 80 11.84 -3.69 -19.80
CA GLU A 80 12.20 -4.98 -20.40
C GLU A 80 11.00 -5.92 -20.53
N LYS A 81 10.10 -5.88 -19.54
CA LYS A 81 8.87 -6.70 -19.52
C LYS A 81 7.72 -6.10 -20.34
N GLY A 82 7.93 -4.99 -21.02
CA GLY A 82 6.92 -4.32 -21.83
C GLY A 82 5.80 -3.65 -21.02
N LEU A 83 6.12 -3.22 -19.80
CA LEU A 83 5.19 -2.53 -18.92
C LEU A 83 5.42 -1.02 -18.94
N VAL A 84 4.33 -0.27 -18.95
CA VAL A 84 4.31 1.17 -18.69
C VAL A 84 4.31 1.38 -17.19
N TYR A 85 4.96 2.42 -16.71
CA TYR A 85 4.95 2.80 -15.31
C TYR A 85 4.71 4.31 -15.16
N GLU A 86 3.88 4.67 -14.18
CA GLU A 86 3.53 6.04 -13.85
C GLU A 86 3.59 6.24 -12.34
N LEU A 87 4.30 7.27 -11.88
CA LEU A 87 4.42 7.58 -10.47
C LEU A 87 3.04 7.96 -9.90
N ILE A 88 2.65 7.27 -8.82
CA ILE A 88 1.46 7.63 -8.03
C ILE A 88 1.86 8.53 -6.88
N ALA A 89 2.78 8.09 -6.03
CA ALA A 89 3.17 8.78 -4.82
C ALA A 89 4.62 8.51 -4.43
N GLU A 90 5.26 9.51 -3.86
CA GLU A 90 6.49 9.38 -3.10
C GLU A 90 6.18 9.65 -1.63
N PHE A 91 6.72 8.83 -0.75
CA PHE A 91 6.43 8.97 0.68
C PHE A 91 7.54 8.42 1.55
N ARG A 92 7.52 8.82 2.80
CA ARG A 92 8.25 8.18 3.89
C ARG A 92 7.24 7.45 4.77
N TYR A 93 7.63 6.30 5.30
CA TYR A 93 6.78 5.57 6.23
C TYR A 93 6.50 6.40 7.47
N MET A 94 5.27 6.28 7.96
CA MET A 94 4.85 6.78 9.25
C MET A 94 4.72 5.63 10.24
N LEU A 95 4.77 5.95 11.53
CA LEU A 95 4.47 4.98 12.58
C LEU A 95 2.97 4.99 12.86
N LEU A 96 2.38 3.81 12.83
CA LEU A 96 1.00 3.58 13.20
C LEU A 96 0.95 2.88 14.55
N VAL A 97 0.21 3.46 15.48
CA VAL A 97 0.08 2.97 16.86
C VAL A 97 -1.35 3.14 17.35
N SER A 98 -1.72 2.37 18.40
CA SER A 98 -2.96 2.63 19.13
C SER A 98 -2.97 4.05 19.70
N GLN A 99 -4.14 4.69 19.73
CA GLN A 99 -4.33 5.95 20.46
C GLN A 99 -3.97 5.83 21.95
N ASN A 100 -3.97 4.62 22.50
CA ASN A 100 -3.62 4.31 23.89
C ASN A 100 -2.13 3.96 24.07
N SER A 101 -1.37 3.92 22.98
CA SER A 101 0.08 3.69 23.06
C SER A 101 0.80 4.87 23.71
N PRO A 102 1.81 4.63 24.57
CA PRO A 102 2.68 5.70 25.04
C PRO A 102 3.34 6.50 23.91
N LEU A 103 3.61 5.87 22.76
CA LEU A 103 4.17 6.52 21.58
C LEU A 103 3.22 7.57 20.97
N ALA A 104 1.91 7.41 21.14
CA ALA A 104 0.92 8.36 20.63
C ALA A 104 1.03 9.75 21.26
N LYS A 105 1.56 9.83 22.47
CA LYS A 105 1.70 11.08 23.25
C LYS A 105 3.02 11.81 22.98
N LYS A 106 3.96 11.19 22.28
CA LYS A 106 5.24 11.81 21.96
C LYS A 106 5.09 12.78 20.80
N ASP A 107 5.73 13.93 20.87
CA ASP A 107 5.79 14.88 19.76
C ASP A 107 6.67 14.38 18.63
N SER A 108 7.69 13.60 18.97
CA SER A 108 8.69 13.06 18.05
C SER A 108 9.08 11.66 18.49
N ILE A 109 9.16 10.73 17.52
CA ILE A 109 9.55 9.33 17.72
C ILE A 109 10.80 9.06 16.90
N GLY A 110 11.82 8.50 17.57
CA GLY A 110 13.05 8.04 16.94
C GLY A 110 13.28 6.55 17.19
N TYR A 111 14.37 5.99 16.63
CA TYR A 111 14.70 4.58 16.79
C TYR A 111 14.84 4.14 18.24
N GLY A 112 15.41 5.01 19.09
CA GLY A 112 15.58 4.73 20.53
C GLY A 112 14.28 4.54 21.28
N ASP A 113 13.15 5.03 20.77
CA ASP A 113 11.83 4.88 21.40
C ASP A 113 11.19 3.53 21.14
N LEU A 114 11.67 2.76 20.16
CA LEU A 114 11.02 1.55 19.65
C LEU A 114 11.47 0.25 20.34
N GLY A 115 12.56 0.26 21.08
CA GLY A 115 13.20 -0.96 21.62
C GLY A 115 12.34 -1.82 22.53
N GLY A 116 11.35 -1.26 23.21
CA GLY A 116 10.43 -1.99 24.09
C GLY A 116 9.15 -2.46 23.44
N TYR A 117 8.96 -2.19 22.15
CA TYR A 117 7.69 -2.42 21.45
C TYR A 117 7.76 -3.63 20.53
N ILE A 118 6.59 -4.08 20.08
CA ILE A 118 6.44 -5.19 19.14
C ILE A 118 6.14 -4.60 17.76
N GLU A 119 7.00 -4.90 16.79
CA GLU A 119 6.73 -4.52 15.40
C GLU A 119 5.77 -5.50 14.74
N ILE A 120 4.71 -4.97 14.11
CA ILE A 120 3.87 -5.71 13.18
C ILE A 120 4.39 -5.44 11.78
N ALA A 121 4.69 -6.47 11.02
CA ALA A 121 5.26 -6.35 9.70
C ALA A 121 4.57 -7.27 8.70
N HIS A 122 4.39 -6.78 7.48
CA HIS A 122 4.00 -7.64 6.36
C HIS A 122 5.20 -8.48 5.93
N ALA A 123 4.96 -9.78 5.76
CA ALA A 123 6.03 -10.74 5.45
C ALA A 123 6.42 -10.74 3.96
N ASP A 124 6.49 -9.57 3.33
CA ASP A 124 6.89 -9.42 1.94
C ASP A 124 8.36 -9.03 1.84
N PRO A 125 9.15 -9.70 0.97
CA PRO A 125 10.55 -9.38 0.83
C PRO A 125 10.73 -7.99 0.19
N TYR A 126 11.51 -7.13 0.85
CA TYR A 126 11.97 -5.88 0.26
C TYR A 126 13.13 -6.10 -0.71
N VAL A 127 13.91 -7.13 -0.45
CA VAL A 127 15.05 -7.54 -1.28
C VAL A 127 14.83 -8.99 -1.68
N PRO A 128 14.72 -9.29 -2.97
CA PRO A 128 14.38 -10.65 -3.44
C PRO A 128 15.32 -11.77 -2.97
N SER A 129 16.57 -11.44 -2.64
CA SER A 129 17.61 -12.40 -2.28
C SER A 129 17.81 -12.61 -0.79
N LEU A 130 17.13 -11.84 0.09
CA LEU A 130 17.29 -11.94 1.54
C LEU A 130 16.01 -12.39 2.22
N PRO A 131 16.09 -13.27 3.24
CA PRO A 131 14.97 -13.55 4.11
C PRO A 131 14.45 -12.28 4.78
N PHE A 132 13.15 -12.11 4.82
CA PHE A 132 12.52 -10.88 5.35
C PHE A 132 12.90 -10.60 6.81
N SER A 133 13.02 -11.65 7.62
CA SER A 133 13.44 -11.53 9.03
C SER A 133 14.84 -10.93 9.19
N GLU A 134 15.77 -11.25 8.29
CA GLU A 134 17.13 -10.68 8.31
C GLU A 134 17.13 -9.21 7.91
N VAL A 135 16.36 -8.83 6.89
CA VAL A 135 16.20 -7.43 6.50
C VAL A 135 15.68 -6.60 7.67
N LYS A 136 14.70 -7.09 8.41
CA LYS A 136 14.16 -6.41 9.59
C LYS A 136 15.16 -6.29 10.73
N LYS A 137 15.99 -7.27 10.96
CA LYS A 137 17.05 -7.19 11.98
C LYS A 137 18.09 -6.13 11.66
N GLU A 138 18.41 -5.94 10.39
CA GLU A 138 19.32 -4.89 9.95
C GLU A 138 18.71 -3.48 10.07
N GLU A 139 17.43 -3.35 9.70
CA GLU A 139 16.72 -2.06 9.75
C GLU A 139 16.46 -1.59 11.18
N LEU A 140 16.06 -2.50 12.07
CA LEU A 140 15.68 -2.21 13.45
C LEU A 140 16.37 -3.20 14.41
N PRO A 141 17.68 -3.05 14.66
CA PRO A 141 18.43 -4.00 15.48
C PRO A 141 18.00 -4.04 16.95
N ASP A 142 17.44 -2.95 17.48
CA ASP A 142 16.99 -2.84 18.86
C ASP A 142 15.55 -3.36 19.07
N VAL A 143 14.85 -3.71 18.00
CA VAL A 143 13.53 -4.33 18.07
C VAL A 143 13.68 -5.84 17.96
N ASN A 144 13.38 -6.56 19.04
CA ASN A 144 13.59 -8.01 19.14
C ASN A 144 12.30 -8.83 19.04
N ARG A 145 11.14 -8.16 18.99
CA ARG A 145 9.84 -8.82 18.96
C ARG A 145 9.08 -8.36 17.72
N ARG A 146 8.66 -9.31 16.89
CA ARG A 146 7.94 -9.05 15.65
C ARG A 146 6.81 -10.04 15.45
N ILE A 147 5.71 -9.54 14.90
CA ILE A 147 4.59 -10.34 14.41
C ILE A 147 4.53 -10.14 12.91
N PHE A 148 4.76 -11.21 12.16
CA PHE A 148 4.66 -11.19 10.70
C PHE A 148 3.26 -11.57 10.28
N ILE A 149 2.62 -10.73 9.49
CA ILE A 149 1.30 -10.97 8.92
C ILE A 149 1.36 -10.96 7.39
N PHE A 150 0.42 -11.63 6.76
CA PHE A 150 0.38 -11.81 5.31
C PHE A 150 -0.77 -11.04 4.64
N GLU A 151 -1.62 -10.42 5.43
CA GLU A 151 -2.77 -9.64 4.97
C GLU A 151 -2.92 -8.37 5.81
N ARG A 152 -3.71 -7.42 5.32
CA ARG A 152 -3.80 -6.11 5.96
C ARG A 152 -4.87 -6.04 7.06
N GLY A 153 -5.93 -6.84 6.97
CA GLY A 153 -7.05 -6.78 7.90
C GLY A 153 -6.65 -6.98 9.36
N SER A 154 -5.83 -7.98 9.65
CA SER A 154 -5.39 -8.28 11.03
C SER A 154 -4.53 -7.20 11.67
N GLN A 155 -3.87 -6.33 10.89
CA GLN A 155 -3.06 -5.25 11.47
C GLN A 155 -3.90 -4.31 12.36
N PHE A 156 -5.14 -4.07 11.99
CA PHE A 156 -6.02 -3.17 12.75
C PHE A 156 -6.43 -3.78 14.09
N ASP A 157 -6.72 -5.08 14.12
CA ASP A 157 -7.02 -5.80 15.34
C ASP A 157 -5.81 -5.82 16.30
N LEU A 158 -4.65 -6.16 15.78
CA LEU A 158 -3.41 -6.22 16.56
C LEU A 158 -3.04 -4.86 17.16
N LEU A 159 -3.05 -3.81 16.33
CA LEU A 159 -2.70 -2.47 16.76
C LEU A 159 -3.70 -1.89 17.76
N SER A 160 -5.00 -2.05 17.52
CA SER A 160 -6.03 -1.47 18.37
C SER A 160 -6.14 -2.16 19.72
N LEU A 161 -5.90 -3.48 19.78
CA LEU A 161 -6.01 -4.25 21.01
C LEU A 161 -4.76 -4.13 21.88
N ASP A 162 -3.57 -4.06 21.29
CA ASP A 162 -2.30 -4.07 22.01
C ASP A 162 -1.53 -2.75 21.83
N PRO A 163 -1.53 -1.86 22.83
CA PRO A 163 -0.82 -0.59 22.75
C PRO A 163 0.71 -0.71 22.77
N GLU A 164 1.26 -1.90 22.96
CA GLU A 164 2.70 -2.16 22.84
C GLU A 164 3.13 -2.48 21.40
N THR A 165 2.22 -2.50 20.44
CA THR A 165 2.52 -2.75 19.04
C THR A 165 2.68 -1.46 18.25
N PHE A 166 3.47 -1.53 17.20
CA PHE A 166 3.59 -0.47 16.20
C PHE A 166 3.80 -1.06 14.81
N MET A 167 3.60 -0.22 13.80
CA MET A 167 3.76 -0.64 12.41
C MET A 167 4.22 0.54 11.56
N TRP A 168 5.09 0.27 10.59
CA TRP A 168 5.42 1.20 9.53
C TRP A 168 4.36 1.15 8.44
N VAL A 169 3.81 2.31 8.09
CA VAL A 169 2.76 2.41 7.09
C VAL A 169 3.00 3.60 6.16
N SER A 170 2.57 3.47 4.91
CA SER A 170 2.27 4.68 4.12
C SER A 170 1.11 5.42 4.79
N PRO A 171 1.02 6.75 4.65
CA PRO A 171 -0.03 7.52 5.31
C PRO A 171 -1.43 6.95 5.08
N LEU A 172 -2.21 6.87 6.16
CA LEU A 172 -3.59 6.36 6.16
C LEU A 172 -4.61 7.49 6.02
N PRO A 173 -5.76 7.20 5.39
CA PRO A 173 -6.93 8.09 5.48
C PRO A 173 -7.40 8.29 6.92
N GLU A 174 -7.82 9.51 7.24
CA GLU A 174 -8.33 9.88 8.57
C GLU A 174 -9.50 8.98 9.02
N ARG A 175 -10.38 8.62 8.09
CA ARG A 175 -11.51 7.72 8.37
C ARG A 175 -11.08 6.39 9.00
N LEU A 176 -9.98 5.80 8.51
CA LEU A 176 -9.48 4.53 9.03
C LEU A 176 -8.81 4.70 10.39
N LEU A 177 -8.10 5.80 10.61
CA LEU A 177 -7.52 6.12 11.90
C LEU A 177 -8.61 6.24 12.98
N GLU A 178 -9.65 7.00 12.70
CA GLU A 178 -10.79 7.18 13.62
C GLU A 178 -11.52 5.86 13.85
N LEU A 179 -11.81 5.13 12.79
CA LEU A 179 -12.55 3.88 12.88
C LEU A 179 -11.87 2.84 13.79
N HIS A 180 -10.55 2.78 13.75
CA HIS A 180 -9.78 1.78 14.50
C HIS A 180 -9.11 2.31 15.77
N GLY A 181 -9.32 3.58 16.10
CA GLY A 181 -8.71 4.20 17.28
C GLY A 181 -7.18 4.25 17.21
N LEU A 182 -6.65 4.59 16.04
CA LEU A 182 -5.23 4.63 15.76
C LEU A 182 -4.73 6.04 15.52
N VAL A 183 -3.43 6.22 15.72
CA VAL A 183 -2.71 7.47 15.47
C VAL A 183 -1.52 7.15 14.57
N GLN A 184 -1.30 7.96 13.54
CA GLN A 184 -0.09 7.92 12.75
C GLN A 184 0.81 9.09 13.12
N LYS A 185 2.10 8.77 13.30
CA LYS A 185 3.12 9.72 13.73
C LYS A 185 4.25 9.80 12.70
N PRO A 186 4.72 11.00 12.37
CA PRO A 186 5.93 11.13 11.59
C PRO A 186 7.12 10.63 12.41
N PHE A 187 8.09 10.06 11.71
CA PHE A 187 9.33 9.60 12.32
C PHE A 187 10.38 10.70 12.23
N SER A 188 11.10 10.96 13.32
CA SER A 188 12.00 12.11 13.44
C SER A 188 13.38 11.92 12.83
N GLU A 189 13.79 10.68 12.58
CA GLU A 189 15.09 10.38 12.02
C GLU A 189 15.03 10.16 10.50
N SER A 190 16.18 10.24 9.85
CA SER A 190 16.26 10.07 8.40
C SER A 190 15.76 8.70 7.96
N GLN A 191 14.86 8.69 6.99
CA GLN A 191 14.28 7.49 6.41
C GLN A 191 14.48 7.46 4.91
N LYS A 192 14.40 6.25 4.36
CA LYS A 192 14.31 6.04 2.91
C LYS A 192 12.99 6.58 2.38
N THR A 193 13.03 7.16 1.19
CA THR A 193 11.86 7.51 0.42
C THR A 193 11.41 6.29 -0.40
N TYR A 194 10.11 6.05 -0.43
CA TYR A 194 9.47 4.99 -1.19
C TYR A 194 8.61 5.56 -2.31
N LYS A 195 8.44 4.78 -3.35
CA LYS A 195 7.59 5.10 -4.49
C LYS A 195 6.51 4.05 -4.66
N ASP A 196 5.30 4.50 -4.91
CA ASP A 196 4.21 3.70 -5.47
C ASP A 196 4.02 4.07 -6.92
N VAL A 197 4.06 3.08 -7.80
CA VAL A 197 4.08 3.25 -9.24
C VAL A 197 3.00 2.39 -9.87
N MET A 198 2.11 3.00 -10.65
CA MET A 198 1.11 2.30 -11.44
C MET A 198 1.78 1.60 -12.62
N ILE A 199 1.42 0.34 -12.86
CA ILE A 199 1.93 -0.45 -13.97
C ILE A 199 0.79 -1.10 -14.76
N TYR A 200 0.98 -1.22 -16.08
CA TYR A 200 0.12 -1.97 -16.99
C TYR A 200 0.87 -2.29 -18.29
N ARG A 201 0.36 -3.23 -19.05
CA ARG A 201 0.99 -3.58 -20.34
C ARG A 201 1.00 -2.38 -21.29
N ARG A 202 2.08 -2.23 -22.02
CA ARG A 202 2.24 -1.13 -23.01
C ARG A 202 1.18 -1.18 -24.10
N ASP A 203 0.75 -2.37 -24.51
CA ASP A 203 -0.27 -2.57 -25.53
C ASP A 203 -1.71 -2.55 -24.98
N TYR A 204 -1.86 -2.39 -23.66
CA TYR A 204 -3.17 -2.29 -23.01
C TYR A 204 -3.69 -0.85 -23.04
N LYS A 205 -4.91 -0.70 -23.55
CA LYS A 205 -5.61 0.57 -23.52
C LYS A 205 -6.46 0.65 -22.25
N LEU A 206 -6.21 1.66 -21.43
CA LEU A 206 -6.98 1.91 -20.21
C LEU A 206 -8.47 2.05 -20.52
N SER A 207 -9.29 1.30 -19.81
CA SER A 207 -10.75 1.40 -19.88
C SER A 207 -11.27 2.63 -19.16
N GLU A 208 -12.54 2.95 -19.34
CA GLU A 208 -13.18 4.04 -18.58
C GLU A 208 -13.21 3.73 -17.06
N LEU A 209 -13.36 2.46 -16.69
CA LEU A 209 -13.26 2.03 -15.29
C LEU A 209 -11.85 2.24 -14.73
N ASP A 210 -10.82 1.89 -15.50
CA ASP A 210 -9.43 2.12 -15.10
C ASP A 210 -9.16 3.60 -14.82
N LYS A 211 -9.60 4.46 -15.73
CA LYS A 211 -9.46 5.92 -15.61
C LYS A 211 -10.23 6.47 -14.41
N ALA A 212 -11.42 5.95 -14.15
CA ALA A 212 -12.22 6.34 -12.98
C ALA A 212 -11.54 5.95 -11.68
N PHE A 213 -10.94 4.76 -11.62
CA PHE A 213 -10.15 4.35 -10.46
C PHE A 213 -8.90 5.21 -10.26
N ILE A 214 -8.16 5.47 -11.31
CA ILE A 214 -6.97 6.33 -11.27
C ILE A 214 -7.33 7.73 -10.76
N SER A 215 -8.44 8.29 -11.23
CA SER A 215 -8.95 9.58 -10.76
C SER A 215 -9.26 9.56 -9.26
N GLU A 216 -9.93 8.51 -8.78
CA GLU A 216 -10.23 8.35 -7.35
C GLU A 216 -8.95 8.16 -6.53
N LEU A 217 -8.00 7.39 -7.03
CA LEU A 217 -6.70 7.20 -6.38
C LEU A 217 -5.94 8.53 -6.24
N CYS A 218 -5.94 9.35 -7.27
CA CYS A 218 -5.33 10.68 -7.22
C CYS A 218 -6.02 11.60 -6.21
N GLN A 219 -7.33 11.51 -6.09
CA GLN A 219 -8.13 12.26 -5.12
C GLN A 219 -7.74 11.88 -3.68
N VAL A 220 -7.78 10.58 -3.37
CA VAL A 220 -7.40 10.07 -2.04
C VAL A 220 -5.95 10.39 -1.71
N LYS A 221 -5.05 10.23 -2.67
CA LYS A 221 -3.65 10.60 -2.52
C LYS A 221 -3.50 12.07 -2.10
N ARG A 222 -4.17 12.98 -2.77
CA ARG A 222 -4.12 14.42 -2.42
C ARG A 222 -4.61 14.68 -1.00
N GLU A 223 -5.66 14.01 -0.57
CA GLU A 223 -6.20 14.14 0.79
C GLU A 223 -5.21 13.62 1.85
N VAL A 224 -4.60 12.47 1.58
CA VAL A 224 -3.75 11.76 2.55
C VAL A 224 -2.32 12.31 2.60
N PHE A 225 -1.73 12.62 1.45
CA PHE A 225 -0.35 13.11 1.34
C PHE A 225 -0.24 14.64 1.27
N GLY A 226 -1.30 15.34 0.84
CA GLY A 226 -1.32 16.80 0.72
C GLY A 226 -1.74 17.55 1.98
N GLY A 227 -2.15 16.86 3.04
CA GLY A 227 -2.62 17.40 4.29
C GLY A 227 -1.53 17.62 5.32
N LYS A 228 -0.97 18.85 5.33
CA LYS A 228 -0.22 19.45 6.45
C LYS A 228 1.27 19.19 6.50
N ASN A 229 2.01 19.85 5.67
CA ASN A 229 3.08 20.71 6.17
C ASN A 229 2.42 22.02 6.67
N ARG A 230 1.93 22.04 7.90
CA ARG A 230 1.65 23.22 8.70
C ARG A 230 2.03 22.96 10.16
#